data_bed18d10ed186bc2951fe2941127b829
#
_entry.id   bed18d10ed186bc2951fe2941127b829
#
_cell.length_a   1.000
_cell.length_b   1.000
_cell.length_c   1.000
_cell.angle_alpha   90.00
_cell.angle_beta   90.00
_cell.angle_gamma   90.00
#
_symmetry.space_group_name_H-M   'P 1'
#
loop_
_entity.id
_entity.type
_entity.pdbx_description
1 polymer ?
#
loop_
_entity_poly.entity_id
_entity_poly.type
_entity_poly.pdbx_seq_one_letter_code
_entity_poly.pdbx_strand_id
1 'polypeptide(L)'
;PAAFAMGADGVQMGTRFLATEESDFCDLWKKMVIDCQDGGTLVARGFVGPARWLRTDVSLQHAYNTAKDAPGSYVGVPDDFSTIPMDLLTFERVGVAATYAGDVEHAMAGAGECAQRITDLPKTADMVKKCVDDAEEILKGISGKYLA
;
A
#
# COMPACT_ATOMS: atom_id res chain seq x y z
N PRO A 1 -0.22 6.49 17.90
CA PRO A 1 0.47 6.73 19.20
C PRO A 1 1.97 6.43 19.12
N ALA A 2 2.38 5.26 18.57
CA ALA A 2 3.79 4.87 18.52
C ALA A 2 4.68 5.89 17.79
N ALA A 3 4.23 6.44 16.66
CA ALA A 3 4.96 7.46 15.91
C ALA A 3 5.17 8.74 16.74
N PHE A 4 4.15 9.18 17.46
CA PHE A 4 4.28 10.33 18.38
C PHE A 4 5.24 10.06 19.54
N ALA A 5 5.20 8.85 20.11
CA ALA A 5 6.15 8.45 21.14
C ALA A 5 7.61 8.44 20.63
N MET A 6 7.82 8.25 19.35
CA MET A 6 9.13 8.35 18.68
C MET A 6 9.49 9.76 18.20
N GLY A 7 8.66 10.76 18.48
CA GLY A 7 8.93 12.17 18.16
C GLY A 7 8.37 12.65 16.81
N ALA A 8 7.45 11.91 16.18
CA ALA A 8 6.79 12.39 14.98
C ALA A 8 5.75 13.46 15.28
N ASP A 9 5.70 14.54 14.49
CA ASP A 9 4.68 15.60 14.58
C ASP A 9 3.35 15.20 13.91
N GLY A 10 3.37 14.19 13.06
CA GLY A 10 2.20 13.70 12.35
C GLY A 10 2.43 12.33 11.73
N VAL A 11 1.38 11.78 11.11
CA VAL A 11 1.42 10.50 10.40
C VAL A 11 0.82 10.66 9.00
N GLN A 12 1.43 9.99 8.03
CA GLN A 12 0.89 9.88 6.67
C GLN A 12 0.33 8.48 6.46
N MET A 13 -0.89 8.41 5.96
CA MET A 13 -1.57 7.15 5.67
C MET A 13 -2.02 7.14 4.21
N GLY A 14 -1.56 6.18 3.41
CA GLY A 14 -2.00 5.99 2.02
C GLY A 14 -3.11 4.94 1.93
N THR A 15 -2.77 3.68 2.16
CA THR A 15 -3.66 2.53 1.98
C THR A 15 -4.93 2.60 2.82
N ARG A 16 -4.89 3.17 4.03
CA ARG A 16 -6.09 3.34 4.85
C ARG A 16 -7.08 4.33 4.21
N PHE A 17 -6.61 5.44 3.62
CA PHE A 17 -7.46 6.37 2.89
C PHE A 17 -7.97 5.79 1.57
N LEU A 18 -7.14 4.99 0.87
CA LEU A 18 -7.57 4.24 -0.32
C LEU A 18 -8.80 3.38 0.00
N ALA A 19 -8.81 2.73 1.15
CA ALA A 19 -9.90 1.88 1.62
C ALA A 19 -10.94 2.70 2.41
N THR A 20 -11.53 3.71 1.78
CA THR A 20 -12.69 4.49 2.28
C THR A 20 -13.78 4.55 1.21
N GLU A 21 -15.01 4.88 1.63
CA GLU A 21 -16.15 4.99 0.70
C GLU A 21 -15.88 6.03 -0.38
N GLU A 22 -15.38 7.21 0.01
CA GLU A 22 -15.21 8.37 -0.88
C GLU A 22 -13.94 8.33 -1.73
N SER A 23 -13.07 7.35 -1.53
CA SER A 23 -11.86 7.20 -2.33
C SER A 23 -12.18 6.92 -3.81
N ASP A 24 -11.48 7.59 -4.74
CA ASP A 24 -11.62 7.42 -6.19
C ASP A 24 -11.04 6.10 -6.73
N PHE A 25 -10.43 5.28 -5.88
CA PHE A 25 -9.96 3.96 -6.28
C PHE A 25 -11.14 3.04 -6.60
N CYS A 26 -10.99 2.21 -7.64
CA CYS A 26 -12.04 1.31 -8.09
C CYS A 26 -12.38 0.22 -7.04
N ASP A 27 -13.58 -0.34 -7.14
CA ASP A 27 -14.08 -1.34 -6.19
C ASP A 27 -13.20 -2.58 -6.10
N LEU A 28 -12.64 -3.02 -7.23
CA LEU A 28 -11.71 -4.15 -7.24
C LEU A 28 -10.48 -3.87 -6.39
N TRP A 29 -9.86 -2.67 -6.53
CA TRP A 29 -8.70 -2.30 -5.73
C TRP A 29 -9.01 -2.27 -4.24
N LYS A 30 -10.13 -1.62 -3.86
CA LYS A 30 -10.61 -1.58 -2.46
C LYS A 30 -10.84 -3.00 -1.91
N LYS A 31 -11.49 -3.86 -2.72
CA LYS A 31 -11.73 -5.25 -2.35
C LYS A 31 -10.43 -6.01 -2.15
N MET A 32 -9.46 -5.89 -3.03
CA MET A 32 -8.15 -6.54 -2.91
C MET A 32 -7.41 -6.11 -1.63
N VAL A 33 -7.55 -4.84 -1.19
CA VAL A 33 -6.99 -4.37 0.09
C VAL A 33 -7.66 -5.05 1.26
N ILE A 34 -8.99 -5.14 1.27
CA ILE A 34 -9.76 -5.76 2.38
C ILE A 34 -9.53 -7.26 2.47
N ASP A 35 -9.38 -7.92 1.33
CA ASP A 35 -9.11 -9.37 1.27
C ASP A 35 -7.65 -9.72 1.60
N CYS A 36 -6.77 -8.71 1.76
CA CYS A 36 -5.35 -8.91 2.01
C CYS A 36 -5.12 -9.59 3.36
N GLN A 37 -4.44 -10.73 3.33
CA GLN A 37 -4.07 -11.48 4.53
C GLN A 37 -2.60 -11.21 4.93
N ASP A 38 -2.16 -11.81 6.03
CA ASP A 38 -0.78 -11.76 6.46
C ASP A 38 0.17 -12.25 5.36
N GLY A 39 1.25 -11.50 5.11
CA GLY A 39 2.15 -11.76 3.99
C GLY A 39 1.54 -11.46 2.60
N GLY A 40 0.37 -10.84 2.54
CA GLY A 40 -0.37 -10.53 1.30
C GLY A 40 0.17 -9.36 0.48
N THR A 41 1.39 -8.89 0.77
CA THR A 41 2.07 -7.86 -0.03
C THR A 41 3.50 -8.29 -0.37
N LEU A 42 4.05 -7.69 -1.42
CA LEU A 42 5.45 -7.88 -1.82
C LEU A 42 6.03 -6.56 -2.34
N VAL A 43 7.36 -6.45 -2.32
CA VAL A 43 8.07 -5.33 -2.91
C VAL A 43 8.56 -5.71 -4.30
N ALA A 44 8.29 -4.86 -5.27
CA ALA A 44 8.82 -4.93 -6.62
C ALA A 44 9.08 -3.51 -7.12
N ARG A 45 9.44 -3.38 -8.37
CA ARG A 45 9.53 -2.07 -8.99
C ARG A 45 8.14 -1.40 -9.06
N GLY A 46 8.09 -0.08 -8.95
CA GLY A 46 6.98 0.78 -9.31
C GLY A 46 7.40 1.77 -10.39
N PHE A 47 6.52 2.69 -10.80
CA PHE A 47 6.78 3.65 -11.89
C PHE A 47 8.05 4.48 -11.69
N VAL A 48 8.36 4.82 -10.45
CA VAL A 48 9.48 5.73 -10.12
C VAL A 48 10.52 5.10 -9.17
N GLY A 49 10.41 3.84 -8.85
CA GLY A 49 11.33 3.17 -7.90
C GLY A 49 10.66 2.00 -7.20
N PRO A 50 11.17 1.57 -6.05
CA PRO A 50 10.56 0.50 -5.29
C PRO A 50 9.12 0.81 -4.91
N ALA A 51 8.21 -0.14 -5.12
CA ALA A 51 6.82 -0.05 -4.70
C ALA A 51 6.37 -1.34 -4.01
N ARG A 52 5.35 -1.22 -3.19
CA ARG A 52 4.72 -2.37 -2.58
C ARG A 52 3.39 -2.66 -3.27
N TRP A 53 3.19 -3.91 -3.62
CA TRP A 53 2.04 -4.41 -4.34
C TRP A 53 1.30 -5.46 -3.52
N LEU A 54 -0.01 -5.55 -3.69
CA LEU A 54 -0.79 -6.68 -3.21
C LEU A 54 -0.34 -7.93 -3.95
N ARG A 55 -0.21 -9.03 -3.21
CA ARG A 55 0.32 -10.29 -3.72
C ARG A 55 -0.72 -10.99 -4.60
N THR A 56 -0.46 -10.99 -5.89
CA THR A 56 -1.19 -11.72 -6.94
C THR A 56 -0.18 -12.46 -7.81
N ASP A 57 -0.62 -13.36 -8.67
CA ASP A 57 0.27 -14.01 -9.62
C ASP A 57 0.94 -12.99 -10.55
N VAL A 58 0.20 -11.94 -10.91
CA VAL A 58 0.72 -10.83 -11.74
C VAL A 58 1.81 -10.05 -11.01
N SER A 59 1.61 -9.68 -9.76
CA SER A 59 2.63 -8.96 -8.98
C SER A 59 3.86 -9.81 -8.66
N LEU A 60 3.68 -11.12 -8.47
CA LEU A 60 4.78 -12.09 -8.33
C LEU A 60 5.58 -12.19 -9.63
N GLN A 61 4.91 -12.28 -10.79
CA GLN A 61 5.59 -12.26 -12.08
C GLN A 61 6.34 -10.95 -12.30
N HIS A 62 5.74 -9.81 -11.92
CA HIS A 62 6.40 -8.51 -11.99
C HIS A 62 7.64 -8.44 -11.11
N ALA A 63 7.58 -8.97 -9.88
CA ALA A 63 8.74 -9.03 -9.00
C ALA A 63 9.86 -9.90 -9.59
N TYR A 64 9.52 -11.05 -10.16
CA TYR A 64 10.47 -11.90 -10.85
C TYR A 64 11.13 -11.19 -12.05
N ASN A 65 10.34 -10.55 -12.90
CA ASN A 65 10.83 -9.78 -14.06
C ASN A 65 11.75 -8.63 -13.60
N THR A 66 11.36 -7.92 -12.52
CA THR A 66 12.18 -6.86 -11.93
C THR A 66 13.55 -7.39 -11.47
N ALA A 67 13.54 -8.50 -10.73
CA ALA A 67 14.77 -9.09 -10.21
C ALA A 67 15.72 -9.56 -11.32
N LYS A 68 15.15 -10.05 -12.43
CA LYS A 68 15.89 -10.53 -13.59
C LYS A 68 16.42 -9.40 -14.46
N ASP A 69 15.55 -8.44 -14.82
CA ASP A 69 15.81 -7.51 -15.92
C ASP A 69 16.20 -6.09 -15.43
N ALA A 70 15.92 -5.76 -14.17
CA ALA A 70 16.29 -4.49 -13.53
C ALA A 70 16.58 -4.64 -12.04
N PRO A 71 17.57 -5.46 -11.63
CA PRO A 71 17.83 -5.77 -10.21
C PRO A 71 18.12 -4.55 -9.35
N GLY A 72 18.72 -3.50 -9.92
CA GLY A 72 19.04 -2.26 -9.20
C GLY A 72 17.82 -1.39 -8.87
N SER A 73 16.68 -1.60 -9.51
CA SER A 73 15.48 -0.78 -9.31
C SER A 73 14.76 -0.99 -7.97
N TYR A 74 15.18 -1.98 -7.18
CA TYR A 74 14.74 -2.15 -5.79
C TYR A 74 15.40 -1.16 -4.81
N VAL A 75 16.48 -0.49 -5.20
CA VAL A 75 17.33 0.28 -4.29
C VAL A 75 16.95 1.76 -4.23
N GLY A 76 16.19 2.25 -5.18
CA GLY A 76 15.80 3.66 -5.23
C GLY A 76 15.27 4.11 -6.58
N VAL A 77 15.11 5.42 -6.72
CA VAL A 77 14.77 6.05 -8.00
C VAL A 77 16.04 6.08 -8.86
N PRO A 78 16.03 5.54 -10.09
CA PRO A 78 17.19 5.61 -10.96
C PRO A 78 17.46 7.04 -11.39
N ASP A 79 18.72 7.43 -11.46
CA ASP A 79 19.15 8.75 -11.97
C ASP A 79 18.74 8.93 -13.45
N ASP A 80 18.70 7.85 -14.20
CA ASP A 80 18.30 7.82 -15.60
C ASP A 80 17.20 6.78 -15.86
N PHE A 81 15.98 7.24 -16.05
CA PHE A 81 14.82 6.40 -16.36
C PHE A 81 14.91 5.66 -17.67
N SER A 82 15.76 6.11 -18.61
CA SER A 82 15.97 5.43 -19.90
C SER A 82 16.63 4.06 -19.73
N THR A 83 17.27 3.81 -18.60
CA THR A 83 17.91 2.53 -18.27
C THR A 83 16.90 1.45 -17.86
N ILE A 84 15.65 1.83 -17.58
CA ILE A 84 14.62 0.88 -17.17
C ILE A 84 14.01 0.24 -18.44
N PRO A 85 14.00 -1.11 -18.50
CA PRO A 85 13.38 -1.81 -19.62
C PRO A 85 11.92 -1.38 -19.81
N MET A 86 11.58 -0.98 -21.03
CA MET A 86 10.22 -0.51 -21.38
C MET A 86 9.15 -1.57 -21.12
N ASP A 87 9.51 -2.84 -21.23
CA ASP A 87 8.60 -3.97 -20.95
C ASP A 87 8.14 -4.00 -19.49
N LEU A 88 9.02 -3.64 -18.54
CA LEU A 88 8.63 -3.56 -17.12
C LEU A 88 7.65 -2.43 -16.87
N LEU A 89 7.87 -1.26 -17.48
CA LEU A 89 6.95 -0.11 -17.38
C LEU A 89 5.59 -0.45 -17.99
N THR A 90 5.60 -1.12 -19.13
CA THR A 90 4.38 -1.56 -19.82
C THR A 90 3.62 -2.56 -18.96
N PHE A 91 4.31 -3.54 -18.37
CA PHE A 91 3.72 -4.55 -17.51
C PHE A 91 3.01 -3.93 -16.30
N GLU A 92 3.66 -3.00 -15.59
CA GLU A 92 3.07 -2.26 -14.48
C GLU A 92 1.78 -1.55 -14.90
N ARG A 93 1.84 -0.81 -16.01
CA ARG A 93 0.73 -0.02 -16.51
C ARG A 93 -0.45 -0.86 -16.94
N VAL A 94 -0.20 -2.02 -17.58
CA VAL A 94 -1.24 -2.96 -17.99
C VAL A 94 -1.93 -3.58 -16.77
N GLY A 95 -1.18 -4.03 -15.77
CA GLY A 95 -1.73 -4.61 -14.55
C GLY A 95 -2.58 -3.62 -13.73
N VAL A 96 -2.13 -2.37 -13.62
CA VAL A 96 -2.91 -1.30 -12.96
C VAL A 96 -4.18 -0.99 -13.77
N ALA A 97 -4.09 -0.90 -15.10
CA ALA A 97 -5.25 -0.68 -15.96
C ALA A 97 -6.26 -1.84 -15.86
N ALA A 98 -5.80 -3.08 -15.80
CA ALA A 98 -6.64 -4.26 -15.58
C ALA A 98 -7.40 -4.17 -14.26
N THR A 99 -6.74 -3.68 -13.19
CA THR A 99 -7.40 -3.46 -11.89
C THR A 99 -8.58 -2.48 -12.04
N TYR A 100 -8.37 -1.34 -12.71
CA TYR A 100 -9.44 -0.37 -12.95
C TYR A 100 -10.54 -0.89 -13.90
N ALA A 101 -10.21 -1.81 -14.78
CA ALA A 101 -11.18 -2.48 -15.67
C ALA A 101 -11.99 -3.59 -14.97
N GLY A 102 -11.64 -3.94 -13.71
CA GLY A 102 -12.27 -5.02 -12.98
C GLY A 102 -11.78 -6.42 -13.39
N ASP A 103 -10.68 -6.50 -14.14
CA ASP A 103 -10.05 -7.76 -14.57
C ASP A 103 -9.21 -8.35 -13.43
N VAL A 104 -9.84 -9.25 -12.68
CA VAL A 104 -9.23 -9.88 -11.48
C VAL A 104 -8.00 -10.71 -11.83
N GLU A 105 -8.02 -11.37 -13.00
CA GLU A 105 -6.95 -12.29 -13.42
C GLU A 105 -5.63 -11.54 -13.71
N HIS A 106 -5.73 -10.34 -14.27
CA HIS A 106 -4.56 -9.54 -14.64
C HIS A 106 -4.30 -8.34 -13.72
N ALA A 107 -5.06 -8.22 -12.62
CA ALA A 107 -4.99 -7.08 -11.72
C ALA A 107 -3.65 -7.00 -10.97
N MET A 108 -3.12 -5.78 -10.90
CA MET A 108 -1.96 -5.43 -10.10
C MET A 108 -2.23 -4.11 -9.36
N ALA A 109 -2.32 -4.16 -8.05
CA ALA A 109 -2.73 -3.05 -7.20
C ALA A 109 -1.68 -2.75 -6.12
N GLY A 110 -1.31 -1.48 -6.00
CA GLY A 110 -0.37 -1.01 -4.98
C GLY A 110 -1.06 -0.89 -3.61
N ALA A 111 -0.37 -1.33 -2.55
CA ALA A 111 -0.80 -1.13 -1.17
C ALA A 111 0.38 -1.24 -0.21
N GLY A 112 0.32 -0.50 0.90
CA GLY A 112 1.26 -0.65 1.99
C GLY A 112 1.07 -1.99 2.73
N GLU A 113 2.07 -2.40 3.50
CA GLU A 113 2.04 -3.64 4.29
C GLU A 113 0.88 -3.65 5.30
N CYS A 114 0.41 -2.46 5.71
CA CYS A 114 -0.75 -2.34 6.59
C CYS A 114 -2.09 -2.80 5.95
N ALA A 115 -2.14 -3.12 4.66
CA ALA A 115 -3.34 -3.62 3.98
C ALA A 115 -3.97 -4.80 4.74
N GLN A 116 -3.15 -5.74 5.20
CA GLN A 116 -3.58 -6.89 6.02
C GLN A 116 -4.32 -6.54 7.33
N ARG A 117 -4.29 -5.29 7.74
CA ARG A 117 -4.96 -4.79 8.95
C ARG A 117 -6.23 -3.99 8.63
N ILE A 118 -6.55 -3.84 7.35
CA ILE A 118 -7.71 -3.09 6.87
C ILE A 118 -8.81 -4.07 6.49
N THR A 119 -9.92 -4.05 7.23
CA THR A 119 -11.00 -5.02 7.10
C THR A 119 -12.35 -4.37 6.78
N ASP A 120 -12.38 -3.05 6.59
CA ASP A 120 -13.60 -2.27 6.40
C ASP A 120 -13.42 -1.11 5.41
N LEU A 121 -14.53 -0.57 4.93
CA LEU A 121 -14.62 0.59 4.03
C LEU A 121 -15.47 1.69 4.70
N PRO A 122 -14.97 2.36 5.73
CA PRO A 122 -15.69 3.41 6.41
C PRO A 122 -15.72 4.69 5.57
N LYS A 123 -16.61 5.62 5.96
CA LYS A 123 -16.49 7.01 5.53
C LYS A 123 -15.20 7.63 6.03
N THR A 124 -14.59 8.45 5.21
CA THR A 124 -13.31 9.10 5.52
C THR A 124 -13.35 9.86 6.84
N ALA A 125 -14.43 10.61 7.08
CA ALA A 125 -14.59 11.38 8.33
C ALA A 125 -14.63 10.47 9.57
N ASP A 126 -15.37 9.35 9.49
CA ASP A 126 -15.47 8.40 10.60
C ASP A 126 -14.13 7.69 10.86
N MET A 127 -13.42 7.35 9.79
CA MET A 127 -12.08 6.76 9.89
C MET A 127 -11.09 7.70 10.57
N VAL A 128 -11.05 8.97 10.16
CA VAL A 128 -10.16 9.98 10.77
C VAL A 128 -10.50 10.17 12.24
N LYS A 129 -11.79 10.36 12.55
CA LYS A 129 -12.25 10.49 13.93
C LYS A 129 -11.84 9.31 14.79
N LYS A 130 -12.09 8.08 14.31
CA LYS A 130 -11.71 6.86 15.01
C LYS A 130 -10.20 6.77 15.25
N CYS A 131 -9.38 7.11 14.26
CA CYS A 131 -7.91 7.12 14.42
C CYS A 131 -7.46 8.06 15.53
N VAL A 132 -8.09 9.24 15.65
CA VAL A 132 -7.76 10.23 16.69
C VAL A 132 -8.24 9.76 18.06
N ASP A 133 -9.49 9.31 18.17
CA ASP A 133 -10.08 8.82 19.42
C ASP A 133 -9.29 7.62 19.98
N ASP A 134 -9.01 6.61 19.15
CA ASP A 134 -8.22 5.43 19.52
C ASP A 134 -6.80 5.82 19.97
N ALA A 135 -6.17 6.79 19.27
CA ALA A 135 -4.85 7.27 19.62
C ALA A 135 -4.84 7.96 20.98
N GLU A 136 -5.83 8.80 21.25
CA GLU A 136 -5.99 9.51 22.53
C GLU A 136 -6.21 8.52 23.68
N GLU A 137 -7.09 7.54 23.49
CA GLU A 137 -7.37 6.49 24.49
C GLU A 137 -6.10 5.69 24.82
N ILE A 138 -5.35 5.26 23.79
CA ILE A 138 -4.09 4.52 23.99
C ILE A 138 -3.07 5.35 24.76
N LEU A 139 -2.88 6.64 24.40
CA LEU A 139 -1.92 7.52 25.07
C LEU A 139 -2.28 7.74 26.55
N LYS A 140 -3.57 7.96 26.86
CA LYS A 140 -4.06 8.07 28.25
C LYS A 140 -3.84 6.78 29.02
N GLY A 141 -4.12 5.63 28.39
CA GLY A 141 -3.93 4.31 29.00
C GLY A 141 -2.47 4.00 29.30
N ILE A 142 -1.53 4.38 28.42
CA ILE A 142 -0.09 4.20 28.64
C ILE A 142 0.37 5.02 29.84
N SER A 143 -0.04 6.28 29.94
CA SER A 143 0.32 7.17 31.04
C SER A 143 -0.10 6.56 32.39
N GLY A 144 -1.34 6.11 32.52
CA GLY A 144 -1.83 5.50 33.77
C GLY A 144 -1.25 4.12 34.08
N LYS A 145 -0.74 3.39 33.08
CA LYS A 145 -0.20 2.04 33.26
C LYS A 145 1.29 1.99 33.54
N TYR A 146 2.05 2.94 33.00
CA TYR A 146 3.52 2.85 32.99
C TYR A 146 4.24 4.06 33.59
N LEU A 147 3.54 5.17 33.85
CA LEU A 147 4.11 6.42 34.35
C LEU A 147 3.58 6.81 35.75
N ALA A 148 2.99 5.87 36.48
CA ALA A 148 2.48 6.08 37.83
C ALA A 148 3.59 6.20 38.86
#